data_54410c242d8e2e295536cd08592fad92
#
_entry.id   54410c242d8e2e295536cd08592fad92
#
_cell.length_a   1.000
_cell.length_b   1.000
_cell.length_c   1.000
_cell.angle_alpha   90.00
_cell.angle_beta   90.00
_cell.angle_gamma   90.00
#
_symmetry.space_group_name_H-M   'P 1'
#
loop_
_entity.id
_entity.type
_entity.pdbx_description
1 polymer ?
#
loop_
_entity_poly.entity_id
_entity_poly.type
_entity_poly.pdbx_seq_one_letter_code
_entity_poly.pdbx_strand_id
1 'polypeptide(L)'
;MRTALFLLLLLALAAIPGSLVPQVTSDPNGVVQYKAANPGLSTVLDALGVFNTYSSIWFSAIYLLLFISLIGCVIPRTKHHFDALRARPPKTPARLARLEGFTTRETSVDAEQAVATARELLKKQGYRAELYDDSVSAERGYLRETGNLVFHTALIGVLVTVGIGGGFGYTGQRVVVEGYAFNNSLSSYDSFNPGRFFSDSALEPFSIAVDSFVPVYEEQNKNALGQAIDYTANVTTTLRGQKPQSATIKVNEPLHIGGTEVYLLGNGYAPVVTVRNPDGDVVFSQPTAFLPQDANLSSLGVIKIPDGLAEQIGMRGFFYPTASTLDSGALASVFPDLINPTLTLEVYTGDLGLDNGQGTNAYQLDVDSLTEIAGRTAAQPTIKLGIGDSIELPDGLGTIELTAVPRFVSLDVHHDPALAWIFAFAVLVVAGLLTSLFIPRRRIWVKAIRGTDGSVTLEYAGLARGDDPTLEAAVADFADKHSDRLGLKVEP
;
A
#
# COMPACT_ATOMS: atom_id res chain seq x y z
N MET A 1 7.17 13.26 -23.83
CA MET A 1 7.22 11.79 -23.58
C MET A 1 8.57 11.33 -23.03
N ARG A 2 9.73 11.67 -23.63
CA ARG A 2 11.04 11.21 -23.11
C ARG A 2 11.30 11.66 -21.67
N THR A 3 11.00 12.90 -21.34
CA THR A 3 11.16 13.46 -19.98
C THR A 3 10.31 12.73 -18.94
N ALA A 4 9.03 12.43 -19.26
CA ALA A 4 8.16 11.70 -18.34
C ALA A 4 8.63 10.26 -18.08
N LEU A 5 9.12 9.56 -19.12
CA LEU A 5 9.69 8.21 -18.97
C LEU A 5 10.98 8.24 -18.12
N PHE A 6 11.83 9.26 -18.34
CA PHE A 6 13.04 9.45 -17.54
C PHE A 6 12.69 9.72 -16.05
N LEU A 7 11.69 10.57 -15.79
CA LEU A 7 11.24 10.87 -14.42
C LEU A 7 10.60 9.64 -13.75
N LEU A 8 9.85 8.82 -14.50
CA LEU A 8 9.33 7.54 -14.00
C LEU A 8 10.44 6.57 -13.62
N LEU A 9 11.47 6.44 -14.47
CA LEU A 9 12.64 5.62 -14.17
C LEU A 9 13.37 6.15 -12.93
N LEU A 10 13.57 7.47 -12.86
CA LEU A 10 14.22 8.12 -11.73
C LEU A 10 13.42 7.91 -10.43
N LEU A 11 12.09 7.99 -10.48
CA LEU A 11 11.21 7.72 -9.33
C LEU A 11 11.34 6.26 -8.87
N ALA A 12 11.37 5.31 -9.81
CA ALA A 12 11.56 3.90 -9.49
C ALA A 12 12.92 3.63 -8.82
N LEU A 13 14.01 4.23 -9.34
CA LEU A 13 15.33 4.15 -8.72
C LEU A 13 15.37 4.81 -7.35
N ALA A 14 14.68 5.94 -7.20
CA ALA A 14 14.57 6.66 -5.92
C ALA A 14 13.79 5.88 -4.86
N ALA A 15 12.90 4.97 -5.23
CA ALA A 15 12.15 4.12 -4.30
C ALA A 15 12.98 2.93 -3.76
N ILE A 16 14.08 2.55 -4.41
CA ILE A 16 14.90 1.39 -4.01
C ILE A 16 15.39 1.50 -2.56
N PRO A 17 15.99 2.62 -2.10
CA PRO A 17 16.42 2.75 -0.71
C PRO A 17 15.30 2.51 0.29
N GLY A 18 14.09 3.03 0.02
CA GLY A 18 12.93 2.85 0.87
C GLY A 18 12.41 1.41 0.96
N SER A 19 12.80 0.55 0.01
CA SER A 19 12.45 -0.87 0.01
C SER A 19 13.51 -1.76 0.67
N LEU A 20 14.74 -1.27 0.78
CA LEU A 20 15.87 -2.04 1.34
C LEU A 20 16.15 -1.72 2.81
N VAL A 21 15.72 -0.54 3.28
CA VAL A 21 15.99 -0.06 4.63
C VAL A 21 14.65 0.10 5.36
N PRO A 22 14.55 -0.28 6.66
CA PRO A 22 13.33 -0.08 7.43
C PRO A 22 12.93 1.40 7.45
N GLN A 23 11.64 1.67 7.31
CA GLN A 23 11.11 3.03 7.25
C GLN A 23 10.44 3.39 8.58
N VAL A 24 10.67 4.60 9.08
CA VAL A 24 10.09 5.09 10.36
C VAL A 24 8.57 4.98 10.38
N THR A 25 7.92 5.17 9.24
CA THR A 25 6.45 5.12 9.13
C THR A 25 5.85 3.72 9.21
N SER A 26 6.62 2.67 8.89
CA SER A 26 6.13 1.28 8.86
C SER A 26 6.76 0.39 9.92
N ASP A 27 8.02 0.63 10.26
CA ASP A 27 8.77 -0.18 11.23
C ASP A 27 9.73 0.69 12.06
N PRO A 28 9.21 1.48 13.02
CA PRO A 28 10.03 2.35 13.86
C PRO A 28 11.08 1.58 14.68
N ASN A 29 10.70 0.41 15.19
CA ASN A 29 11.60 -0.43 15.99
C ASN A 29 12.73 -1.05 15.14
N GLY A 30 12.40 -1.48 13.92
CA GLY A 30 13.41 -1.95 12.96
C GLY A 30 14.40 -0.86 12.59
N VAL A 31 13.99 0.41 12.49
CA VAL A 31 14.92 1.53 12.30
C VAL A 31 15.87 1.68 13.47
N VAL A 32 15.38 1.58 14.71
CA VAL A 32 16.23 1.65 15.92
C VAL A 32 17.23 0.51 15.94
N GLN A 33 16.80 -0.72 15.69
CA GLN A 33 17.66 -1.91 15.64
C GLN A 33 18.70 -1.80 14.51
N TYR A 34 18.30 -1.32 13.33
CA TYR A 34 19.19 -1.12 12.19
C TYR A 34 20.28 -0.10 12.52
N LYS A 35 19.91 1.03 13.15
CA LYS A 35 20.85 2.07 13.58
C LYS A 35 21.83 1.55 14.62
N ALA A 36 21.37 0.77 15.59
CA ALA A 36 22.23 0.14 16.60
C ALA A 36 23.22 -0.87 15.99
N ALA A 37 22.77 -1.67 15.03
CA ALA A 37 23.60 -2.66 14.35
C ALA A 37 24.62 -2.04 13.36
N ASN A 38 24.34 -0.85 12.81
CA ASN A 38 25.12 -0.21 11.76
C ASN A 38 25.42 1.27 12.05
N PRO A 39 26.10 1.64 13.17
CA PRO A 39 26.21 3.03 13.63
C PRO A 39 26.90 3.97 12.61
N GLY A 40 27.93 3.51 11.91
CA GLY A 40 28.64 4.31 10.92
C GLY A 40 27.82 4.58 9.65
N LEU A 41 27.14 3.55 9.13
CA LEU A 41 26.33 3.65 7.93
C LEU A 41 25.04 4.44 8.20
N SER A 42 24.42 4.23 9.34
CA SER A 42 23.16 4.88 9.72
C SER A 42 23.26 6.40 9.78
N THR A 43 24.40 6.97 10.18
CA THR A 43 24.64 8.41 10.18
C THR A 43 24.52 8.99 8.77
N VAL A 44 25.08 8.31 7.75
CA VAL A 44 24.99 8.75 6.34
C VAL A 44 23.56 8.60 5.80
N LEU A 45 22.92 7.46 6.09
CA LEU A 45 21.55 7.19 5.64
C LEU A 45 20.54 8.17 6.26
N ASP A 46 20.75 8.55 7.52
CA ASP A 46 19.93 9.55 8.23
C ASP A 46 20.09 10.94 7.61
N ALA A 47 21.32 11.37 7.34
CA ALA A 47 21.61 12.65 6.69
C ALA A 47 20.97 12.73 5.28
N LEU A 48 20.86 11.60 4.58
CA LEU A 48 20.20 11.51 3.27
C LEU A 48 18.67 11.32 3.38
N GLY A 49 18.11 11.14 4.58
CA GLY A 49 16.69 10.92 4.81
C GLY A 49 16.19 9.56 4.31
N VAL A 50 17.07 8.54 4.26
CA VAL A 50 16.74 7.20 3.71
C VAL A 50 15.75 6.45 4.60
N PHE A 51 15.74 6.66 5.91
CA PHE A 51 14.76 6.08 6.83
C PHE A 51 13.36 6.72 6.70
N ASN A 52 13.26 7.81 5.92
CA ASN A 52 12.03 8.50 5.55
C ASN A 52 12.02 8.77 4.03
N THR A 53 12.36 7.78 3.23
CA THR A 53 12.55 7.90 1.77
C THR A 53 11.39 8.62 1.08
N TYR A 54 10.16 8.18 1.33
CA TYR A 54 8.96 8.65 0.61
C TYR A 54 8.51 10.07 0.99
N SER A 55 8.97 10.60 2.14
CA SER A 55 8.76 11.98 2.58
C SER A 55 10.01 12.86 2.42
N SER A 56 11.12 12.31 1.91
CA SER A 56 12.36 13.06 1.69
C SER A 56 12.20 14.17 0.64
N ILE A 57 13.02 15.21 0.76
CA ILE A 57 12.98 16.36 -0.16
C ILE A 57 13.28 15.94 -1.61
N TRP A 58 14.25 15.05 -1.80
CA TRP A 58 14.63 14.59 -3.13
C TRP A 58 13.59 13.68 -3.78
N PHE A 59 12.92 12.80 -3.02
CA PHE A 59 11.82 11.98 -3.54
C PHE A 59 10.60 12.84 -3.89
N SER A 60 10.24 13.77 -3.00
CA SER A 60 9.16 14.74 -3.24
C SER A 60 9.41 15.62 -4.46
N ALA A 61 10.67 16.05 -4.70
CA ALA A 61 11.02 16.83 -5.88
C ALA A 61 10.82 16.04 -7.18
N ILE A 62 11.27 14.77 -7.23
CA ILE A 62 11.05 13.89 -8.39
C ILE A 62 9.55 13.67 -8.66
N TYR A 63 8.79 13.41 -7.60
CA TYR A 63 7.34 13.25 -7.66
C TYR A 63 6.63 14.50 -8.22
N LEU A 64 6.98 15.68 -7.72
CA LEU A 64 6.40 16.95 -8.19
C LEU A 64 6.78 17.24 -9.64
N LEU A 65 8.03 16.97 -10.06
CA LEU A 65 8.45 17.14 -11.45
C LEU A 65 7.70 16.19 -12.39
N LEU A 66 7.47 14.94 -11.96
CA LEU A 66 6.64 13.99 -12.71
C LEU A 66 5.20 14.49 -12.85
N PHE A 67 4.62 15.00 -11.77
CA PHE A 67 3.28 15.57 -11.76
C PHE A 67 3.14 16.75 -12.71
N ILE A 68 4.07 17.72 -12.66
CA ILE A 68 4.10 18.88 -13.57
C ILE A 68 4.25 18.43 -15.04
N SER A 69 5.15 17.46 -15.29
CA SER A 69 5.34 16.89 -16.63
C SER A 69 4.07 16.23 -17.16
N LEU A 70 3.35 15.51 -16.32
CA LEU A 70 2.08 14.84 -16.69
C LEU A 70 0.99 15.87 -17.04
N ILE A 71 0.82 16.89 -16.20
CA ILE A 71 -0.13 18.00 -16.47
C ILE A 71 0.22 18.69 -17.79
N GLY A 72 1.52 19.01 -17.98
CA GLY A 72 2.00 19.63 -19.21
C GLY A 72 1.77 18.80 -20.48
N CYS A 73 1.67 17.47 -20.34
CA CYS A 73 1.31 16.56 -21.43
C CYS A 73 -0.21 16.46 -21.67
N VAL A 74 -0.99 16.48 -20.61
CA VAL A 74 -2.46 16.27 -20.69
C VAL A 74 -3.16 17.49 -21.28
N ILE A 75 -2.83 18.70 -20.86
CA ILE A 75 -3.51 19.95 -21.29
C ILE A 75 -3.51 20.12 -22.81
N PRO A 76 -2.36 20.08 -23.54
CA PRO A 76 -2.37 20.23 -24.99
C PRO A 76 -3.12 19.11 -25.72
N ARG A 77 -3.02 17.87 -25.20
CA ARG A 77 -3.74 16.72 -25.79
C ARG A 77 -5.23 16.86 -25.63
N THR A 78 -5.71 17.33 -24.48
CA THR A 78 -7.14 17.59 -24.24
C THR A 78 -7.65 18.61 -25.23
N LYS A 79 -6.95 19.73 -25.41
CA LYS A 79 -7.33 20.74 -26.41
C LYS A 79 -7.38 20.15 -27.82
N HIS A 80 -6.31 19.45 -28.23
CA HIS A 80 -6.25 18.84 -29.56
C HIS A 80 -7.36 17.81 -29.80
N HIS A 81 -7.69 17.00 -28.80
CA HIS A 81 -8.79 16.03 -28.89
C HIS A 81 -10.15 16.73 -29.00
N PHE A 82 -10.36 17.79 -28.24
CA PHE A 82 -11.60 18.57 -28.27
C PHE A 82 -11.79 19.27 -29.62
N ASP A 83 -10.71 19.78 -30.21
CA ASP A 83 -10.71 20.35 -31.56
C ASP A 83 -11.00 19.26 -32.60
N ALA A 84 -10.41 18.05 -32.47
CA ALA A 84 -10.65 16.94 -33.38
C ALA A 84 -12.08 16.40 -33.31
N LEU A 85 -12.73 16.43 -32.13
CA LEU A 85 -14.16 16.07 -32.01
C LEU A 85 -15.10 17.02 -32.74
N ARG A 86 -14.69 18.28 -32.97
CA ARG A 86 -15.48 19.30 -33.66
C ARG A 86 -15.11 19.42 -35.15
N ALA A 87 -13.88 19.09 -35.49
CA ALA A 87 -13.37 19.16 -36.86
C ALA A 87 -14.06 18.12 -37.76
N ARG A 88 -14.19 18.42 -39.04
CA ARG A 88 -14.61 17.45 -40.05
C ARG A 88 -13.51 16.40 -40.27
N PRO A 89 -13.88 15.14 -40.66
CA PRO A 89 -12.89 14.18 -41.12
C PRO A 89 -11.98 14.80 -42.18
N PRO A 90 -10.65 14.50 -42.16
CA PRO A 90 -9.72 15.13 -43.11
C PRO A 90 -10.03 14.74 -44.55
N LYS A 91 -9.67 15.62 -45.51
CA LYS A 91 -9.85 15.34 -46.96
C LYS A 91 -9.21 14.02 -47.36
N THR A 92 -9.79 13.40 -48.37
CA THR A 92 -9.28 12.17 -48.98
C THR A 92 -7.87 12.38 -49.55
N PRO A 93 -6.90 11.50 -49.21
CA PRO A 93 -5.56 11.54 -49.76
C PRO A 93 -5.57 11.40 -51.30
N ALA A 94 -4.63 12.07 -51.99
CA ALA A 94 -4.55 12.03 -53.45
C ALA A 94 -4.25 10.61 -53.98
N ARG A 95 -3.51 9.79 -53.25
CA ARG A 95 -3.04 8.45 -53.65
C ARG A 95 -3.46 7.41 -52.63
N LEU A 96 -4.65 6.81 -52.82
CA LEU A 96 -5.19 5.78 -51.92
C LEU A 96 -4.43 4.46 -52.05
N ALA A 97 -3.86 4.17 -53.23
CA ALA A 97 -3.12 2.92 -53.49
C ALA A 97 -1.88 2.69 -52.58
N ARG A 98 -1.48 3.67 -51.75
CA ARG A 98 -0.39 3.55 -50.79
C ARG A 98 -0.84 3.20 -49.38
N LEU A 99 -2.16 3.10 -49.19
CA LEU A 99 -2.77 2.88 -47.86
C LEU A 99 -3.19 1.43 -47.72
N GLU A 100 -3.39 1.02 -46.48
CA GLU A 100 -3.76 -0.35 -46.11
C GLU A 100 -5.16 -0.71 -46.63
N GLY A 101 -5.35 -1.96 -47.03
CA GLY A 101 -6.62 -2.48 -47.54
C GLY A 101 -7.04 -1.85 -48.83
N PHE A 102 -6.11 -1.29 -49.64
CA PHE A 102 -6.46 -0.70 -50.93
C PHE A 102 -7.12 -1.72 -51.82
N THR A 103 -8.33 -1.40 -52.34
CA THR A 103 -9.05 -2.22 -53.31
C THR A 103 -9.85 -1.32 -54.25
N THR A 104 -10.17 -1.85 -55.43
CA THR A 104 -10.97 -1.12 -56.44
C THR A 104 -12.19 -1.93 -56.85
N ARG A 105 -13.23 -1.24 -57.27
CA ARG A 105 -14.47 -1.80 -57.85
C ARG A 105 -14.89 -0.93 -59.05
N GLU A 106 -15.36 -1.51 -60.13
CA GLU A 106 -15.90 -0.79 -61.25
C GLU A 106 -17.43 -0.73 -61.16
N THR A 107 -18.01 0.40 -61.57
CA THR A 107 -19.46 0.61 -61.58
C THR A 107 -19.89 1.47 -62.77
N SER A 108 -21.11 1.23 -63.22
CA SER A 108 -21.78 2.11 -64.16
C SER A 108 -22.66 3.18 -63.49
N VAL A 109 -22.74 3.14 -62.16
CA VAL A 109 -23.49 4.13 -61.38
C VAL A 109 -22.70 5.45 -61.37
N ASP A 110 -23.43 6.58 -61.49
CA ASP A 110 -22.78 7.90 -61.45
C ASP A 110 -21.93 8.09 -60.18
N ALA A 111 -20.79 8.77 -60.36
CA ALA A 111 -19.80 8.96 -59.28
C ALA A 111 -20.39 9.65 -58.02
N GLU A 112 -21.25 10.65 -58.20
CA GLU A 112 -21.86 11.35 -57.07
C GLU A 112 -22.81 10.46 -56.28
N GLN A 113 -23.62 9.65 -57.02
CA GLN A 113 -24.53 8.69 -56.39
C GLN A 113 -23.79 7.58 -55.68
N ALA A 114 -22.70 7.06 -56.25
CA ALA A 114 -21.86 6.04 -55.62
C ALA A 114 -21.24 6.55 -54.30
N VAL A 115 -20.62 7.74 -54.34
CA VAL A 115 -19.99 8.32 -53.14
C VAL A 115 -21.03 8.70 -52.07
N ALA A 116 -22.22 9.16 -52.47
CA ALA A 116 -23.31 9.43 -51.52
C ALA A 116 -23.80 8.15 -50.83
N THR A 117 -23.95 7.04 -51.60
CA THR A 117 -24.30 5.72 -51.04
C THR A 117 -23.23 5.23 -50.04
N ALA A 118 -21.96 5.38 -50.39
CA ALA A 118 -20.86 5.04 -49.47
C ALA A 118 -20.93 5.84 -48.16
N ARG A 119 -21.25 7.16 -48.24
CA ARG A 119 -21.42 8.00 -47.04
C ARG A 119 -22.54 7.49 -46.14
N GLU A 120 -23.68 7.14 -46.69
CA GLU A 120 -24.81 6.61 -45.92
C GLU A 120 -24.47 5.29 -45.22
N LEU A 121 -23.82 4.37 -45.92
CA LEU A 121 -23.38 3.11 -45.36
C LEU A 121 -22.36 3.30 -44.23
N LEU A 122 -21.36 4.17 -44.40
CA LEU A 122 -20.38 4.50 -43.38
C LEU A 122 -21.03 5.11 -42.15
N LYS A 123 -22.01 6.00 -42.33
CA LYS A 123 -22.78 6.55 -41.20
C LYS A 123 -23.56 5.47 -40.43
N LYS A 124 -24.18 4.52 -41.13
CA LYS A 124 -24.90 3.38 -40.52
C LYS A 124 -23.94 2.46 -39.73
N GLN A 125 -22.67 2.38 -40.15
CA GLN A 125 -21.63 1.64 -39.43
C GLN A 125 -20.97 2.45 -38.28
N GLY A 126 -21.55 3.62 -37.92
CA GLY A 126 -21.04 4.45 -36.81
C GLY A 126 -19.82 5.31 -37.15
N TYR A 127 -19.52 5.49 -38.44
CA TYR A 127 -18.51 6.45 -38.88
C TYR A 127 -19.09 7.86 -39.01
N ARG A 128 -18.29 8.84 -38.65
CA ARG A 128 -18.51 10.23 -39.02
C ARG A 128 -17.97 10.43 -40.42
N ALA A 129 -18.86 10.63 -41.39
CA ALA A 129 -18.56 10.65 -42.83
C ALA A 129 -18.91 11.99 -43.47
N GLU A 130 -17.97 12.57 -44.24
CA GLU A 130 -18.10 13.82 -44.98
C GLU A 130 -17.73 13.63 -46.43
N LEU A 131 -18.45 14.36 -47.33
CA LEU A 131 -18.19 14.38 -48.77
C LEU A 131 -17.18 15.44 -49.13
N TYR A 132 -16.28 15.09 -50.07
CA TYR A 132 -15.28 15.97 -50.65
C TYR A 132 -15.19 15.71 -52.16
N ASP A 133 -15.80 16.56 -52.94
CA ASP A 133 -15.87 16.43 -54.40
C ASP A 133 -16.29 14.97 -54.81
N ASP A 134 -15.42 14.24 -55.48
CA ASP A 134 -15.67 12.85 -55.91
C ASP A 134 -15.25 11.81 -54.84
N SER A 135 -15.27 12.15 -53.57
CA SER A 135 -14.88 11.22 -52.51
C SER A 135 -15.60 11.41 -51.18
N VAL A 136 -15.63 10.36 -50.39
CA VAL A 136 -16.05 10.42 -48.97
C VAL A 136 -14.88 10.05 -48.05
N SER A 137 -14.75 10.82 -46.99
CA SER A 137 -13.82 10.54 -45.90
C SER A 137 -14.62 10.25 -44.63
N ALA A 138 -14.32 9.15 -43.99
CA ALA A 138 -14.99 8.70 -42.79
C ALA A 138 -14.06 8.33 -41.69
N GLU A 139 -14.40 8.67 -40.45
CA GLU A 139 -13.58 8.41 -39.26
C GLU A 139 -14.46 7.89 -38.12
N ARG A 140 -13.94 6.89 -37.37
CA ARG A 140 -14.55 6.38 -36.12
C ARG A 140 -13.51 6.06 -35.08
N GLY A 141 -13.97 5.81 -33.84
CA GLY A 141 -13.08 5.39 -32.74
C GLY A 141 -12.48 6.55 -31.95
N TYR A 142 -13.14 7.70 -31.90
CA TYR A 142 -12.73 8.84 -31.07
C TYR A 142 -12.61 8.49 -29.58
N LEU A 143 -13.36 7.47 -29.12
CA LEU A 143 -13.30 6.97 -27.74
C LEU A 143 -11.90 6.47 -27.35
N ARG A 144 -11.07 6.00 -28.29
CA ARG A 144 -9.68 5.66 -28.03
C ARG A 144 -8.91 6.82 -27.40
N GLU A 145 -9.05 8.00 -27.98
CA GLU A 145 -8.37 9.21 -27.48
C GLU A 145 -9.01 9.73 -26.21
N THR A 146 -10.34 9.62 -26.11
CA THR A 146 -11.06 9.93 -24.87
C THR A 146 -10.57 9.02 -23.74
N GLY A 147 -10.48 7.70 -23.97
CA GLY A 147 -9.94 6.75 -23.01
C GLY A 147 -8.50 7.08 -22.58
N ASN A 148 -7.66 7.44 -23.55
CA ASN A 148 -6.29 7.87 -23.24
C ASN A 148 -6.23 9.15 -22.38
N LEU A 149 -7.12 10.10 -22.61
CA LEU A 149 -7.24 11.30 -21.79
C LEU A 149 -7.77 11.01 -20.40
N VAL A 150 -8.81 10.17 -20.30
CA VAL A 150 -9.37 9.71 -19.01
C VAL A 150 -8.28 9.02 -18.21
N PHE A 151 -7.51 8.10 -18.80
CA PHE A 151 -6.38 7.43 -18.19
C PHE A 151 -5.38 8.40 -17.58
N HIS A 152 -4.87 9.37 -18.37
CA HIS A 152 -3.88 10.32 -17.89
C HIS A 152 -4.43 11.32 -16.87
N THR A 153 -5.68 11.78 -17.04
CA THR A 153 -6.34 12.67 -16.08
C THR A 153 -6.62 11.95 -14.75
N ALA A 154 -7.02 10.69 -14.83
CA ALA A 154 -7.22 9.87 -13.63
C ALA A 154 -5.90 9.60 -12.89
N LEU A 155 -4.78 9.41 -13.60
CA LEU A 155 -3.45 9.35 -12.98
C LEU A 155 -3.11 10.65 -12.22
N ILE A 156 -3.45 11.81 -12.77
CA ILE A 156 -3.31 13.09 -12.06
C ILE A 156 -4.19 13.07 -10.80
N GLY A 157 -5.42 12.55 -10.90
CA GLY A 157 -6.32 12.38 -9.77
C GLY A 157 -5.73 11.49 -8.68
N VAL A 158 -5.16 10.32 -9.04
CA VAL A 158 -4.46 9.43 -8.09
C VAL A 158 -3.29 10.17 -7.40
N LEU A 159 -2.45 10.88 -8.16
CA LEU A 159 -1.32 11.59 -7.59
C LEU A 159 -1.75 12.69 -6.60
N VAL A 160 -2.82 13.43 -6.92
CA VAL A 160 -3.37 14.46 -6.02
C VAL A 160 -3.94 13.82 -4.76
N THR A 161 -4.74 12.77 -4.91
CA THR A 161 -5.38 12.11 -3.75
C THR A 161 -4.38 11.42 -2.84
N VAL A 162 -3.34 10.77 -3.38
CA VAL A 162 -2.22 10.24 -2.58
C VAL A 162 -1.49 11.36 -1.84
N GLY A 163 -1.27 12.52 -2.48
CA GLY A 163 -0.69 13.69 -1.82
C GLY A 163 -1.58 14.25 -0.70
N ILE A 164 -2.90 14.25 -0.88
CA ILE A 164 -3.87 14.65 0.15
C ILE A 164 -3.87 13.64 1.30
N GLY A 165 -3.95 12.34 1.01
CA GLY A 165 -3.92 11.28 2.01
C GLY A 165 -2.66 11.36 2.87
N GLY A 166 -1.48 11.41 2.25
CA GLY A 166 -0.21 11.55 2.96
C GLY A 166 -0.01 12.88 3.67
N GLY A 167 -0.74 13.94 3.26
CA GLY A 167 -0.69 15.26 3.89
C GLY A 167 -1.62 15.41 5.10
N PHE A 168 -2.82 14.87 5.04
CA PHE A 168 -3.87 15.05 6.05
C PHE A 168 -4.18 13.77 6.85
N GLY A 169 -3.71 12.62 6.40
CA GLY A 169 -3.83 11.34 7.08
C GLY A 169 -2.87 11.20 8.26
N TYR A 170 -2.98 10.08 8.94
CA TYR A 170 -2.01 9.63 9.95
C TYR A 170 -1.92 8.12 9.99
N THR A 171 -0.78 7.63 10.48
CA THR A 171 -0.59 6.22 10.86
C THR A 171 -0.09 6.17 12.29
N GLY A 172 -0.50 5.17 13.04
CA GLY A 172 -0.06 4.98 14.41
C GLY A 172 -0.08 3.53 14.83
N GLN A 173 0.84 3.15 15.71
CA GLN A 173 0.95 1.79 16.22
C GLN A 173 0.71 1.76 17.71
N ARG A 174 0.04 0.72 18.18
CA ARG A 174 -0.22 0.49 19.59
C ARG A 174 -0.22 -1.00 19.92
N VAL A 175 0.52 -1.37 20.94
CA VAL A 175 0.44 -2.68 21.59
C VAL A 175 -0.67 -2.64 22.64
N VAL A 176 -1.65 -3.55 22.52
CA VAL A 176 -2.78 -3.65 23.45
C VAL A 176 -2.83 -5.06 24.02
N VAL A 177 -2.73 -5.16 25.34
CA VAL A 177 -2.81 -6.43 26.06
C VAL A 177 -4.27 -6.87 26.21
N GLU A 178 -4.53 -8.16 26.20
CA GLU A 178 -5.86 -8.72 26.49
C GLU A 178 -6.41 -8.17 27.82
N GLY A 179 -7.68 -7.76 27.80
CA GLY A 179 -8.37 -7.12 28.92
C GLY A 179 -8.13 -5.60 29.01
N TYR A 180 -7.28 -5.02 28.16
CA TYR A 180 -7.00 -3.58 28.11
C TYR A 180 -7.64 -2.93 26.89
N ALA A 181 -7.73 -1.59 26.93
CA ALA A 181 -8.31 -0.80 25.86
C ALA A 181 -7.33 0.23 25.32
N PHE A 182 -7.39 0.44 24.00
CA PHE A 182 -6.77 1.55 23.30
C PHE A 182 -7.81 2.65 23.06
N ASN A 183 -7.45 3.90 23.34
CA ASN A 183 -8.25 5.06 22.98
C ASN A 183 -7.52 5.83 21.88
N ASN A 184 -8.24 6.26 20.84
CA ASN A 184 -7.66 7.04 19.75
C ASN A 184 -7.32 8.46 20.21
N SER A 185 -6.17 8.60 20.88
CA SER A 185 -5.60 9.86 21.35
C SER A 185 -4.09 9.85 21.19
N LEU A 186 -3.46 11.01 20.98
CA LEU A 186 -2.02 11.11 20.71
C LEU A 186 -1.15 10.40 21.76
N SER A 187 -1.52 10.56 23.04
CA SER A 187 -0.78 9.96 24.15
C SER A 187 -0.91 8.44 24.26
N SER A 188 -1.85 7.84 23.54
CA SER A 188 -2.12 6.39 23.60
C SER A 188 -1.31 5.59 22.57
N TYR A 189 -0.65 6.23 21.63
CA TYR A 189 0.16 5.55 20.60
C TYR A 189 1.58 5.29 21.10
N ASP A 190 2.12 4.12 20.77
CA ASP A 190 3.54 3.81 20.95
C ASP A 190 4.39 4.46 19.84
N SER A 191 3.82 4.58 18.64
CA SER A 191 4.40 5.32 17.50
C SER A 191 3.29 6.04 16.77
N PHE A 192 3.49 7.32 16.44
CA PHE A 192 2.52 8.13 15.73
C PHE A 192 3.20 8.96 14.64
N ASN A 193 2.74 8.80 13.40
CA ASN A 193 3.29 9.46 12.22
C ASN A 193 2.17 10.27 11.53
N PRO A 194 2.01 11.55 11.88
CA PRO A 194 1.02 12.42 11.24
C PRO A 194 1.50 12.90 9.88
N GLY A 195 0.55 13.12 8.97
CA GLY A 195 0.79 13.88 7.75
C GLY A 195 1.14 15.34 8.05
N ARG A 196 1.76 16.02 7.09
CA ARG A 196 2.28 17.40 7.27
C ARG A 196 1.21 18.42 7.68
N PHE A 197 -0.02 18.21 7.28
CA PHE A 197 -1.16 19.10 7.52
C PHE A 197 -2.16 18.52 8.53
N PHE A 198 -1.74 17.45 9.21
CA PHE A 198 -2.54 16.82 10.26
C PHE A 198 -2.84 17.82 11.38
N SER A 199 -4.00 17.68 11.99
CA SER A 199 -4.43 18.42 13.19
C SER A 199 -5.04 17.45 14.18
N ASP A 200 -4.81 17.64 15.48
CA ASP A 200 -5.34 16.81 16.55
C ASP A 200 -6.88 16.68 16.50
N SER A 201 -7.56 17.69 15.96
CA SER A 201 -9.01 17.66 15.73
C SER A 201 -9.46 16.64 14.68
N ALA A 202 -8.52 16.05 13.91
CA ALA A 202 -8.81 14.98 12.96
C ALA A 202 -8.83 13.59 13.62
N LEU A 203 -8.42 13.46 14.88
CA LEU A 203 -8.56 12.22 15.64
C LEU A 203 -10.04 12.00 16.01
N GLU A 204 -10.68 11.07 15.31
CA GLU A 204 -12.04 10.65 15.67
C GLU A 204 -12.01 9.89 17.00
N PRO A 205 -12.76 10.32 18.03
CA PRO A 205 -12.74 9.68 19.34
C PRO A 205 -13.41 8.30 19.30
N PHE A 206 -12.61 7.24 19.38
CA PHE A 206 -13.08 5.87 19.56
C PHE A 206 -12.20 5.12 20.56
N SER A 207 -12.70 4.01 21.08
CA SER A 207 -11.91 3.04 21.85
C SER A 207 -12.07 1.62 21.30
N ILE A 208 -11.02 0.81 21.47
CA ILE A 208 -10.96 -0.59 21.12
C ILE A 208 -10.44 -1.34 22.35
N ALA A 209 -11.30 -2.11 23.01
CA ALA A 209 -10.89 -3.05 24.06
C ALA A 209 -10.60 -4.40 23.41
N VAL A 210 -9.46 -5.00 23.75
CA VAL A 210 -9.10 -6.34 23.30
C VAL A 210 -9.65 -7.34 24.31
N ASP A 211 -10.74 -8.02 23.94
CA ASP A 211 -11.42 -8.98 24.83
C ASP A 211 -10.66 -10.30 24.88
N SER A 212 -10.17 -10.78 23.72
CA SER A 212 -9.32 -11.97 23.62
C SER A 212 -8.58 -12.01 22.28
N PHE A 213 -7.45 -12.71 22.27
CA PHE A 213 -6.71 -13.02 21.06
C PHE A 213 -6.55 -14.54 20.92
N VAL A 214 -7.00 -15.07 19.80
CA VAL A 214 -7.01 -16.51 19.53
C VAL A 214 -6.15 -16.81 18.32
N PRO A 215 -4.88 -17.23 18.49
CA PRO A 215 -4.07 -17.76 17.43
C PRO A 215 -4.40 -19.23 17.18
N VAL A 216 -4.25 -19.66 15.94
CA VAL A 216 -4.32 -21.07 15.54
C VAL A 216 -3.00 -21.45 14.90
N TYR A 217 -2.33 -22.46 15.42
CA TYR A 217 -1.06 -22.95 14.94
C TYR A 217 -1.17 -24.34 14.32
N GLU A 218 -0.28 -24.65 13.38
CA GLU A 218 -0.16 -25.97 12.80
C GLU A 218 0.46 -26.96 13.82
N GLU A 219 -0.26 -28.01 14.13
CA GLU A 219 0.15 -29.02 15.12
C GLU A 219 0.38 -30.42 14.51
N GLN A 220 -0.13 -30.68 13.30
CA GLN A 220 -0.13 -32.00 12.68
C GLN A 220 1.00 -32.18 11.69
N ASN A 221 1.31 -31.15 10.90
CA ASN A 221 2.36 -31.18 9.90
C ASN A 221 3.72 -30.88 10.52
N LYS A 222 4.55 -31.92 10.67
CA LYS A 222 5.88 -31.80 11.27
C LYS A 222 6.80 -30.80 10.57
N ASN A 223 6.59 -30.54 9.25
CA ASN A 223 7.42 -29.61 8.49
C ASN A 223 6.95 -28.14 8.64
N ALA A 224 5.79 -27.93 9.24
CA ALA A 224 5.17 -26.63 9.44
C ALA A 224 4.73 -26.43 10.92
N LEU A 225 5.23 -27.27 11.82
CA LEU A 225 4.86 -27.24 13.24
C LEU A 225 5.08 -25.84 13.84
N GLY A 226 4.03 -25.30 14.48
CA GLY A 226 4.06 -23.95 15.06
C GLY A 226 3.83 -22.82 14.05
N GLN A 227 3.68 -23.12 12.76
CA GLN A 227 3.28 -22.10 11.80
C GLN A 227 1.86 -21.59 12.09
N ALA A 228 1.69 -20.27 12.06
CA ALA A 228 0.38 -19.68 12.23
C ALA A 228 -0.54 -19.97 11.03
N ILE A 229 -1.76 -20.46 11.35
CA ILE A 229 -2.83 -20.73 10.39
C ILE A 229 -3.82 -19.58 10.37
N ASP A 230 -4.21 -19.08 11.55
CA ASP A 230 -5.17 -17.97 11.70
C ASP A 230 -4.84 -17.16 12.96
N TYR A 231 -5.19 -15.88 12.90
CA TYR A 231 -5.13 -14.95 14.02
C TYR A 231 -6.44 -14.19 14.12
N THR A 232 -7.13 -14.28 15.24
CA THR A 232 -8.37 -13.58 15.50
C THR A 232 -8.27 -12.79 16.80
N ALA A 233 -8.34 -11.46 16.72
CA ALA A 233 -8.54 -10.58 17.86
C ALA A 233 -10.03 -10.27 18.00
N ASN A 234 -10.65 -10.71 19.12
CA ASN A 234 -12.01 -10.32 19.47
C ASN A 234 -11.94 -9.02 20.25
N VAL A 235 -12.69 -8.02 19.81
CA VAL A 235 -12.62 -6.68 20.36
C VAL A 235 -14.00 -6.10 20.62
N THR A 236 -14.09 -5.24 21.63
CA THR A 236 -15.25 -4.38 21.88
C THR A 236 -14.89 -2.96 21.48
N THR A 237 -15.61 -2.42 20.50
CA THR A 237 -15.40 -1.07 19.96
C THR A 237 -16.43 -0.11 20.51
N THR A 238 -16.03 1.12 20.80
CA THR A 238 -16.93 2.19 21.22
C THR A 238 -16.62 3.46 20.44
N LEU A 239 -17.56 3.92 19.62
CA LEU A 239 -17.49 5.22 18.95
C LEU A 239 -18.26 6.25 19.77
N ARG A 240 -17.80 7.49 19.77
CA ARG A 240 -18.41 8.58 20.55
C ARG A 240 -19.91 8.67 20.32
N GLY A 241 -20.69 8.57 21.41
CA GLY A 241 -22.15 8.63 21.37
C GLY A 241 -22.85 7.34 20.92
N GLN A 242 -22.12 6.28 20.67
CA GLN A 242 -22.67 4.95 20.32
C GLN A 242 -22.51 3.97 21.48
N LYS A 243 -23.31 2.90 21.46
CA LYS A 243 -23.14 1.79 22.39
C LYS A 243 -21.95 0.92 21.98
N PRO A 244 -21.25 0.28 22.93
CA PRO A 244 -20.23 -0.70 22.63
C PRO A 244 -20.72 -1.78 21.66
N GLN A 245 -19.88 -2.16 20.70
CA GLN A 245 -20.16 -3.19 19.71
C GLN A 245 -19.02 -4.21 19.67
N SER A 246 -19.35 -5.49 19.64
CA SER A 246 -18.36 -6.54 19.44
C SER A 246 -17.95 -6.62 17.97
N ALA A 247 -16.67 -6.77 17.72
CA ALA A 247 -16.09 -6.91 16.41
C ALA A 247 -14.89 -7.87 16.44
N THR A 248 -14.36 -8.22 15.28
CA THR A 248 -13.14 -9.02 15.15
C THR A 248 -12.16 -8.32 14.22
N ILE A 249 -10.86 -8.48 14.50
CA ILE A 249 -9.77 -8.06 13.63
C ILE A 249 -8.96 -9.32 13.27
N LYS A 250 -8.79 -9.57 11.97
CA LYS A 250 -7.98 -10.67 11.45
C LYS A 250 -6.90 -10.17 10.50
N VAL A 251 -5.96 -11.05 10.18
CA VAL A 251 -4.99 -10.76 9.11
C VAL A 251 -5.74 -10.55 7.80
N ASN A 252 -5.48 -9.45 7.11
CA ASN A 252 -6.17 -8.99 5.89
C ASN A 252 -7.68 -8.66 6.02
N GLU A 253 -8.22 -8.66 7.23
CA GLU A 253 -9.59 -8.23 7.54
C GLU A 253 -9.55 -7.13 8.61
N PRO A 254 -9.22 -5.87 8.23
CA PRO A 254 -9.10 -4.77 9.17
C PRO A 254 -10.47 -4.35 9.72
N LEU A 255 -10.44 -3.77 10.92
CA LEU A 255 -11.61 -3.14 11.51
C LEU A 255 -11.76 -1.71 10.97
N HIS A 256 -12.95 -1.36 10.49
CA HIS A 256 -13.30 0.00 10.08
C HIS A 256 -14.06 0.71 11.19
N ILE A 257 -13.49 1.77 11.74
CA ILE A 257 -14.09 2.55 12.82
C ILE A 257 -13.76 4.04 12.69
N GLY A 258 -14.77 4.93 12.72
CA GLY A 258 -14.56 6.37 12.69
C GLY A 258 -13.77 6.88 11.48
N GLY A 259 -13.95 6.27 10.29
CA GLY A 259 -13.19 6.60 9.08
C GLY A 259 -11.72 6.20 9.14
N THR A 260 -11.37 5.32 10.07
CA THR A 260 -10.03 4.79 10.33
C THR A 260 -10.04 3.28 10.11
N GLU A 261 -8.98 2.74 9.55
CA GLU A 261 -8.75 1.30 9.40
C GLU A 261 -7.74 0.84 10.45
N VAL A 262 -8.08 -0.25 11.14
CA VAL A 262 -7.24 -0.82 12.20
C VAL A 262 -6.87 -2.25 11.81
N TYR A 263 -5.58 -2.44 11.56
CA TYR A 263 -5.00 -3.71 11.14
C TYR A 263 -4.37 -4.46 12.31
N LEU A 264 -4.38 -5.79 12.24
CA LEU A 264 -3.60 -6.65 13.11
C LEU A 264 -2.19 -6.78 12.54
N LEU A 265 -1.22 -6.07 13.15
CA LEU A 265 0.18 -6.04 12.70
C LEU A 265 0.99 -7.22 13.26
N GLY A 266 0.73 -7.58 14.53
CA GLY A 266 1.46 -8.62 15.22
C GLY A 266 0.82 -9.02 16.54
N ASN A 267 1.43 -9.98 17.21
CA ASN A 267 1.02 -10.46 18.52
C ASN A 267 2.22 -10.93 19.33
N GLY A 268 2.03 -11.15 20.61
CA GLY A 268 3.04 -11.67 21.51
C GLY A 268 2.52 -11.85 22.92
N TYR A 269 3.43 -11.90 23.88
CA TYR A 269 3.12 -12.09 25.29
C TYR A 269 3.54 -10.89 26.12
N ALA A 270 2.75 -10.58 27.14
CA ALA A 270 2.99 -9.54 28.11
C ALA A 270 3.08 -10.12 29.54
N PRO A 271 4.22 -10.69 29.93
CA PRO A 271 4.40 -11.22 31.28
C PRO A 271 4.02 -10.16 32.33
N VAL A 272 3.21 -10.57 33.30
CA VAL A 272 2.88 -9.78 34.50
C VAL A 272 3.87 -10.14 35.58
N VAL A 273 4.82 -9.26 35.81
CA VAL A 273 5.79 -9.39 36.88
C VAL A 273 5.29 -8.57 38.07
N THR A 274 5.20 -9.22 39.22
CA THR A 274 4.88 -8.56 40.49
C THR A 274 6.15 -8.44 41.32
N VAL A 275 6.52 -7.21 41.65
CA VAL A 275 7.65 -6.92 42.53
C VAL A 275 7.15 -6.36 43.84
N ARG A 276 7.64 -6.92 44.94
CA ARG A 276 7.35 -6.47 46.30
C ARG A 276 8.62 -5.96 46.97
N ASN A 277 8.49 -4.89 47.76
CA ASN A 277 9.55 -4.39 48.56
C ASN A 277 9.85 -5.33 49.78
N PRO A 278 10.90 -5.10 50.59
CA PRO A 278 11.19 -5.90 51.76
C PRO A 278 10.07 -5.91 52.82
N ASP A 279 9.22 -4.91 52.84
CA ASP A 279 8.07 -4.82 53.73
C ASP A 279 6.86 -5.64 53.26
N GLY A 280 6.96 -6.20 52.03
CA GLY A 280 5.92 -7.02 51.41
C GLY A 280 4.89 -6.22 50.55
N ASP A 281 5.05 -4.91 50.46
CA ASP A 281 4.16 -4.05 49.64
C ASP A 281 4.45 -4.24 48.14
N VAL A 282 3.39 -4.27 47.33
CA VAL A 282 3.52 -4.36 45.87
C VAL A 282 3.97 -2.99 45.32
N VAL A 283 5.16 -2.92 44.75
CA VAL A 283 5.71 -1.72 44.11
C VAL A 283 5.50 -1.72 42.59
N PHE A 284 5.37 -2.91 41.98
CA PHE A 284 5.11 -3.08 40.55
C PHE A 284 4.27 -4.32 40.31
N SER A 285 3.21 -4.23 39.50
CA SER A 285 2.42 -5.38 39.06
C SER A 285 1.65 -4.99 37.79
N GLN A 286 2.32 -5.03 36.63
CA GLN A 286 1.75 -4.64 35.35
C GLN A 286 2.20 -5.59 34.23
N PRO A 287 1.35 -5.85 33.22
CA PRO A 287 1.78 -6.55 32.03
C PRO A 287 2.76 -5.71 31.25
N THR A 288 3.89 -6.29 30.88
CA THR A 288 4.92 -5.64 30.07
C THR A 288 5.08 -6.41 28.76
N ALA A 289 4.89 -5.75 27.63
CA ALA A 289 4.99 -6.39 26.32
C ALA A 289 6.46 -6.78 26.02
N PHE A 290 6.65 -8.06 25.71
CA PHE A 290 7.91 -8.60 25.22
C PHE A 290 7.82 -8.80 23.71
N LEU A 291 8.72 -8.16 22.96
CA LEU A 291 8.66 -8.13 21.50
C LEU A 291 9.27 -9.40 20.88
N PRO A 292 8.52 -10.15 20.06
CA PRO A 292 8.99 -11.36 19.40
C PRO A 292 10.23 -11.12 18.55
N GLN A 293 11.18 -12.06 18.65
CA GLN A 293 12.43 -12.06 17.89
C GLN A 293 12.46 -13.17 16.83
N ASP A 294 11.60 -14.19 16.99
CA ASP A 294 11.47 -15.33 16.09
C ASP A 294 10.01 -15.79 15.93
N ALA A 295 9.79 -16.72 15.02
CA ALA A 295 8.47 -17.27 14.72
C ALA A 295 7.87 -18.10 15.89
N ASN A 296 8.69 -18.60 16.82
CA ASN A 296 8.24 -19.31 18.02
C ASN A 296 8.01 -18.36 19.21
N LEU A 297 7.97 -17.05 18.95
CA LEU A 297 7.72 -15.99 19.92
C LEU A 297 8.73 -15.96 21.09
N SER A 298 10.01 -16.40 20.88
CA SER A 298 11.08 -16.01 21.77
C SER A 298 11.15 -14.49 21.78
N SER A 299 10.87 -13.85 22.90
CA SER A 299 10.58 -12.41 22.94
C SER A 299 11.54 -11.69 23.89
N LEU A 300 12.00 -10.50 23.48
CA LEU A 300 12.85 -9.62 24.29
C LEU A 300 12.00 -8.53 24.92
N GLY A 301 12.21 -8.24 26.21
CA GLY A 301 11.49 -7.19 26.91
C GLY A 301 12.33 -6.46 27.95
N VAL A 302 11.81 -5.31 28.36
CA VAL A 302 12.40 -4.44 29.37
C VAL A 302 11.31 -4.06 30.39
N ILE A 303 11.63 -4.21 31.67
CA ILE A 303 10.78 -3.78 32.77
C ILE A 303 11.52 -2.66 33.51
N LYS A 304 10.83 -1.56 33.80
CA LYS A 304 11.37 -0.40 34.51
C LYS A 304 10.52 -0.15 35.74
N ILE A 305 11.13 -0.16 36.91
CA ILE A 305 10.49 0.10 38.22
C ILE A 305 11.11 1.39 38.77
N PRO A 306 10.40 2.53 38.60
CA PRO A 306 10.94 3.82 38.96
C PRO A 306 10.92 4.10 40.47
N ASP A 307 9.92 3.54 41.20
CA ASP A 307 9.59 3.94 42.55
C ASP A 307 9.32 2.73 43.47
N GLY A 308 9.36 2.97 44.78
CA GLY A 308 8.92 2.02 45.81
C GLY A 308 10.00 1.08 46.34
N LEU A 309 11.22 1.15 45.78
CA LEU A 309 12.41 0.45 46.23
C LEU A 309 13.50 1.45 46.63
N ALA A 310 14.59 0.94 47.28
CA ALA A 310 15.71 1.79 47.70
C ALA A 310 16.41 2.46 46.51
N GLU A 311 16.46 1.78 45.37
CA GLU A 311 17.00 2.28 44.10
C GLU A 311 16.01 1.92 42.96
N GLN A 312 16.08 2.63 41.83
CA GLN A 312 15.34 2.26 40.64
C GLN A 312 15.88 0.94 40.07
N ILE A 313 15.00 0.08 39.60
CA ILE A 313 15.35 -1.21 39.01
C ILE A 313 14.95 -1.24 37.52
N GLY A 314 15.94 -1.55 36.68
CA GLY A 314 15.75 -1.92 35.30
C GLY A 314 15.99 -3.43 35.10
N MET A 315 15.09 -4.09 34.38
CA MET A 315 15.27 -5.50 34.04
C MET A 315 15.20 -5.66 32.52
N ARG A 316 16.10 -6.47 31.97
CA ARG A 316 16.10 -6.86 30.57
C ARG A 316 16.12 -8.37 30.47
N GLY A 317 15.32 -8.95 29.62
CA GLY A 317 15.31 -10.39 29.49
C GLY A 317 14.50 -10.96 28.37
N PHE A 318 14.45 -12.29 28.33
CA PHE A 318 13.74 -13.03 27.31
C PHE A 318 12.55 -13.80 27.92
N PHE A 319 11.45 -13.82 27.20
CA PHE A 319 10.32 -14.68 27.46
C PHE A 319 10.25 -15.77 26.38
N TYR A 320 10.08 -17.02 26.80
CA TYR A 320 9.96 -18.21 25.96
C TYR A 320 8.63 -18.90 26.25
N PRO A 321 7.63 -18.87 25.32
CA PRO A 321 6.34 -19.54 25.53
C PRO A 321 6.45 -21.05 25.76
N THR A 322 7.34 -21.71 25.02
CA THR A 322 7.66 -23.14 25.16
C THR A 322 9.18 -23.30 25.23
N ALA A 323 9.74 -23.04 26.40
CA ALA A 323 11.17 -23.08 26.62
C ALA A 323 11.75 -24.49 26.45
N SER A 324 12.85 -24.59 25.70
CA SER A 324 13.67 -25.76 25.55
C SER A 324 15.14 -25.36 25.58
N THR A 325 15.99 -26.25 26.17
CA THR A 325 17.43 -26.04 26.16
C THR A 325 18.03 -26.66 24.91
N LEU A 326 18.73 -25.85 24.12
CA LEU A 326 19.44 -26.28 22.94
C LEU A 326 20.73 -27.04 23.32
N ASP A 327 21.35 -27.77 22.39
CA ASP A 327 22.63 -28.48 22.59
C ASP A 327 23.74 -27.52 23.01
N SER A 328 23.66 -26.25 22.69
CA SER A 328 24.59 -25.19 23.14
C SER A 328 24.40 -24.77 24.59
N GLY A 329 23.38 -25.25 25.28
CA GLY A 329 22.96 -24.80 26.60
C GLY A 329 22.11 -23.54 26.63
N ALA A 330 21.87 -22.88 25.48
CA ALA A 330 21.02 -21.71 25.41
C ALA A 330 19.51 -22.09 25.43
N LEU A 331 18.70 -21.22 26.01
CA LEU A 331 17.24 -21.36 25.95
C LEU A 331 16.71 -20.81 24.62
N ALA A 332 15.72 -21.49 24.05
CA ALA A 332 14.95 -21.03 22.91
C ALA A 332 13.49 -21.49 23.06
N SER A 333 12.55 -20.79 22.43
CA SER A 333 11.19 -21.30 22.29
C SER A 333 11.13 -22.25 21.09
N VAL A 334 10.50 -23.42 21.28
CA VAL A 334 10.35 -24.44 20.23
C VAL A 334 8.92 -24.49 19.68
N PHE A 335 7.99 -23.79 20.32
CA PHE A 335 6.60 -23.65 19.89
C PHE A 335 6.01 -22.32 20.36
N PRO A 336 5.14 -21.65 19.58
CA PRO A 336 4.68 -20.29 19.90
C PRO A 336 3.57 -20.20 20.95
N ASP A 337 3.06 -21.31 21.47
CA ASP A 337 2.03 -21.31 22.52
C ASP A 337 2.61 -21.61 23.92
N LEU A 338 1.82 -21.31 24.97
CA LEU A 338 2.21 -21.42 26.39
C LEU A 338 2.18 -22.88 26.87
N ILE A 339 3.18 -23.68 26.49
CA ILE A 339 3.31 -25.08 26.96
C ILE A 339 4.30 -25.19 28.13
N ASN A 340 5.43 -24.47 28.04
CA ASN A 340 6.47 -24.43 29.08
C ASN A 340 7.02 -23.01 29.22
N PRO A 341 6.17 -22.05 29.67
CA PRO A 341 6.54 -20.64 29.72
C PRO A 341 7.68 -20.37 30.70
N THR A 342 8.70 -19.69 30.24
CA THR A 342 9.83 -19.31 31.02
C THR A 342 10.24 -17.86 30.74
N LEU A 343 10.38 -17.06 31.80
CA LEU A 343 10.91 -15.71 31.78
C LEU A 343 12.34 -15.71 32.34
N THR A 344 13.28 -15.12 31.62
CA THR A 344 14.66 -14.90 32.12
C THR A 344 14.93 -13.40 32.20
N LEU A 345 15.52 -12.93 33.30
CA LEU A 345 15.75 -11.52 33.56
C LEU A 345 17.19 -11.27 34.06
N GLU A 346 17.88 -10.35 33.44
CA GLU A 346 19.04 -9.65 33.96
C GLU A 346 18.55 -8.43 34.73
N VAL A 347 19.03 -8.17 35.91
CA VAL A 347 18.58 -7.12 36.83
C VAL A 347 19.65 -6.08 37.05
N TYR A 348 19.31 -4.84 36.91
CA TYR A 348 20.17 -3.67 37.02
C TYR A 348 19.58 -2.67 38.02
N THR A 349 20.44 -2.00 38.79
CA THR A 349 20.08 -0.88 39.68
C THR A 349 20.77 0.40 39.24
N GLY A 350 20.18 1.55 39.56
CA GLY A 350 20.69 2.87 39.25
C GLY A 350 19.66 3.80 38.64
N ASP A 351 20.09 4.97 38.22
CA ASP A 351 19.22 5.97 37.61
C ASP A 351 18.78 5.53 36.20
N LEU A 352 17.51 5.23 36.03
CA LEU A 352 16.90 4.85 34.73
C LEU A 352 16.63 6.03 33.79
N GLY A 353 16.96 7.27 34.21
CA GLY A 353 16.71 8.47 33.42
C GLY A 353 15.24 8.83 33.25
N LEU A 354 14.35 8.36 34.14
CA LEU A 354 12.89 8.56 34.04
C LEU A 354 12.45 9.89 34.66
N ASP A 355 13.26 10.50 35.55
CA ASP A 355 12.90 11.68 36.33
C ASP A 355 13.25 13.01 35.65
N ASN A 356 13.89 12.96 34.46
CA ASN A 356 14.32 14.15 33.73
C ASN A 356 13.26 14.82 32.86
N GLY A 357 12.00 14.31 32.88
CA GLY A 357 10.88 14.82 32.09
C GLY A 357 10.95 14.58 30.60
N GLN A 358 11.93 13.80 30.13
CA GLN A 358 12.02 13.37 28.73
C GLN A 358 11.43 11.95 28.59
N GLY A 359 10.65 11.75 27.52
CA GLY A 359 10.12 10.43 27.20
C GLY A 359 11.28 9.46 26.85
N THR A 360 11.40 8.35 27.58
CA THR A 360 12.34 7.28 27.27
C THR A 360 11.67 6.16 26.50
N ASN A 361 12.43 5.47 25.63
CA ASN A 361 11.90 4.31 24.92
C ASN A 361 11.54 3.19 25.93
N ALA A 362 10.27 2.75 25.92
CA ALA A 362 9.79 1.70 26.83
C ALA A 362 10.43 0.33 26.57
N TYR A 363 10.92 0.08 25.37
CA TYR A 363 11.48 -1.20 24.93
C TYR A 363 13.02 -1.26 25.01
N GLN A 364 13.67 -0.22 25.53
CA GLN A 364 15.12 -0.14 25.65
C GLN A 364 15.54 0.23 27.06
N LEU A 365 16.61 -0.42 27.52
CA LEU A 365 17.29 -0.10 28.77
C LEU A 365 18.75 0.22 28.42
N ASP A 366 19.18 1.44 28.76
CA ASP A 366 20.59 1.81 28.69
C ASP A 366 21.30 1.24 29.93
N VAL A 367 22.03 0.17 29.73
CA VAL A 367 22.71 -0.56 30.82
C VAL A 367 24.12 -0.04 31.14
N ASP A 368 24.67 0.86 30.29
CA ASP A 368 26.05 1.31 30.40
C ASP A 368 26.27 2.15 31.68
N SER A 369 25.23 2.80 32.19
CA SER A 369 25.26 3.60 33.42
C SER A 369 24.73 2.87 34.65
N LEU A 370 24.25 1.62 34.50
CA LEU A 370 23.62 0.84 35.57
C LEU A 370 24.54 -0.23 36.15
N THR A 371 24.25 -0.65 37.36
CA THR A 371 24.95 -1.75 38.03
C THR A 371 24.19 -3.05 37.85
N GLU A 372 24.80 -4.07 37.26
CA GLU A 372 24.19 -5.40 37.12
C GLU A 372 24.29 -6.14 38.46
N ILE A 373 23.14 -6.46 39.07
CA ILE A 373 23.04 -7.19 40.34
C ILE A 373 22.64 -8.65 40.17
N ALA A 374 21.99 -9.03 39.06
CA ALA A 374 21.78 -10.40 38.66
C ALA A 374 21.89 -10.52 37.13
N GLY A 375 22.69 -11.46 36.65
CA GLY A 375 22.91 -11.65 35.21
C GLY A 375 24.23 -12.31 34.88
N ARG A 376 24.80 -12.00 33.74
CA ARG A 376 26.00 -12.67 33.21
C ARG A 376 27.28 -12.24 33.87
N THR A 377 27.38 -11.00 34.31
CA THR A 377 28.57 -10.42 34.91
C THR A 377 28.45 -10.24 36.42
N ALA A 378 27.24 -10.33 36.96
CA ALA A 378 26.96 -10.24 38.38
C ALA A 378 27.34 -11.52 39.15
N ALA A 379 27.47 -11.41 40.49
CA ALA A 379 27.68 -12.55 41.38
C ALA A 379 26.46 -13.49 41.42
N GLN A 380 25.26 -12.95 41.22
CA GLN A 380 24.02 -13.70 41.15
C GLN A 380 23.70 -14.07 39.68
N PRO A 381 23.22 -15.30 39.39
CA PRO A 381 22.87 -15.70 38.04
C PRO A 381 21.64 -14.97 37.55
N THR A 382 21.43 -15.00 36.22
CA THR A 382 20.18 -14.56 35.58
C THR A 382 18.97 -15.18 36.25
N ILE A 383 17.99 -14.36 36.64
CA ILE A 383 16.73 -14.82 37.23
C ILE A 383 15.96 -15.64 36.21
N LYS A 384 15.40 -16.78 36.64
CA LYS A 384 14.54 -17.64 35.80
C LYS A 384 13.24 -17.92 36.53
N LEU A 385 12.11 -17.59 35.89
CA LEU A 385 10.76 -17.74 36.47
C LEU A 385 9.83 -18.50 35.51
N GLY A 386 9.15 -19.51 36.04
CA GLY A 386 7.91 -20.02 35.48
C GLY A 386 6.69 -19.29 36.06
N ILE A 387 5.50 -19.53 35.53
CA ILE A 387 4.26 -18.91 36.06
C ILE A 387 4.03 -19.41 37.50
N GLY A 388 3.87 -18.46 38.43
CA GLY A 388 3.68 -18.71 39.84
C GLY A 388 4.99 -18.84 40.65
N ASP A 389 6.16 -18.81 39.99
CA ASP A 389 7.44 -18.81 40.68
C ASP A 389 7.74 -17.43 41.30
N SER A 390 8.23 -17.43 42.51
CA SER A 390 8.68 -16.26 43.26
C SER A 390 10.13 -16.44 43.74
N ILE A 391 10.95 -15.43 43.53
CA ILE A 391 12.38 -15.45 43.90
C ILE A 391 12.72 -14.14 44.63
N GLU A 392 13.64 -14.22 45.61
CA GLU A 392 14.19 -13.02 46.26
C GLU A 392 15.13 -12.27 45.30
N LEU A 393 14.95 -10.95 45.21
CA LEU A 393 15.88 -10.08 44.52
C LEU A 393 17.19 -9.95 45.29
N PRO A 394 18.35 -9.83 44.61
CA PRO A 394 19.64 -9.57 45.26
C PRO A 394 19.59 -8.35 46.16
N ASP A 395 20.58 -8.27 47.09
CA ASP A 395 20.80 -7.15 47.98
C ASP A 395 19.60 -6.79 48.89
N GLY A 396 18.69 -7.76 49.11
CA GLY A 396 17.51 -7.56 49.94
C GLY A 396 16.49 -6.58 49.40
N LEU A 397 16.44 -6.38 48.08
CA LEU A 397 15.51 -5.47 47.41
C LEU A 397 14.06 -5.95 47.37
N GLY A 398 13.75 -7.13 47.93
CA GLY A 398 12.42 -7.69 48.02
C GLY A 398 12.25 -8.94 47.17
N THR A 399 11.09 -9.17 46.59
CA THR A 399 10.76 -10.38 45.83
C THR A 399 10.19 -10.04 44.44
N ILE A 400 10.43 -10.95 43.50
CA ILE A 400 9.88 -10.92 42.15
C ILE A 400 9.11 -12.19 41.84
N GLU A 401 7.92 -12.08 41.29
CA GLU A 401 7.03 -13.19 40.92
C GLU A 401 6.49 -13.01 39.49
N LEU A 402 6.44 -14.09 38.70
CA LEU A 402 5.74 -14.11 37.44
C LEU A 402 4.31 -14.57 37.68
N THR A 403 3.36 -13.63 37.77
CA THR A 403 1.99 -13.92 38.19
C THR A 403 1.07 -14.38 37.05
N ALA A 404 1.26 -13.87 35.85
CA ALA A 404 0.45 -14.20 34.66
C ALA A 404 1.19 -13.88 33.38
N VAL A 405 0.72 -14.42 32.26
CA VAL A 405 1.26 -14.15 30.92
C VAL A 405 0.13 -13.97 29.93
N PRO A 406 -0.59 -12.83 29.94
CA PRO A 406 -1.58 -12.52 28.91
C PRO A 406 -0.92 -12.31 27.55
N ARG A 407 -1.72 -12.45 26.48
CA ARG A 407 -1.31 -12.09 25.12
C ARG A 407 -1.50 -10.59 24.89
N PHE A 408 -0.78 -10.08 23.91
CA PHE A 408 -1.08 -8.76 23.35
C PHE A 408 -1.26 -8.85 21.83
N VAL A 409 -1.91 -7.85 21.28
CA VAL A 409 -1.96 -7.57 19.86
C VAL A 409 -1.27 -6.25 19.57
N SER A 410 -0.54 -6.18 18.46
CA SER A 410 -0.05 -4.92 17.90
C SER A 410 -1.04 -4.45 16.84
N LEU A 411 -1.66 -3.31 17.09
CA LEU A 411 -2.60 -2.66 16.19
C LEU A 411 -1.87 -1.61 15.36
N ASP A 412 -2.16 -1.57 14.06
CA ASP A 412 -1.68 -0.56 13.13
C ASP A 412 -2.89 0.24 12.64
N VAL A 413 -2.94 1.50 13.00
CA VAL A 413 -4.10 2.39 12.82
C VAL A 413 -3.81 3.34 11.68
N HIS A 414 -4.63 3.30 10.63
CA HIS A 414 -4.48 4.10 9.42
C HIS A 414 -5.70 4.99 9.21
N HIS A 415 -5.48 6.27 9.08
CA HIS A 415 -6.50 7.22 8.66
C HIS A 415 -6.07 7.88 7.35
N ASP A 416 -6.77 7.58 6.26
CA ASP A 416 -6.56 8.22 4.96
C ASP A 416 -7.87 8.79 4.43
N PRO A 417 -8.08 10.13 4.51
CA PRO A 417 -9.30 10.78 4.05
C PRO A 417 -9.48 10.71 2.52
N ALA A 418 -8.45 10.32 1.78
CA ALA A 418 -8.45 10.26 0.33
C ALA A 418 -8.66 8.84 -0.24
N LEU A 419 -8.72 7.79 0.59
CA LEU A 419 -8.76 6.39 0.16
C LEU A 419 -9.87 6.11 -0.87
N ALA A 420 -11.10 6.57 -0.62
CA ALA A 420 -12.22 6.37 -1.54
C ALA A 420 -11.98 7.05 -2.91
N TRP A 421 -11.33 8.21 -2.90
CA TRP A 421 -10.99 8.93 -4.12
C TRP A 421 -9.85 8.26 -4.89
N ILE A 422 -8.86 7.72 -4.18
CA ILE A 422 -7.77 6.92 -4.78
C ILE A 422 -8.39 5.73 -5.53
N PHE A 423 -9.31 5.00 -4.89
CA PHE A 423 -10.02 3.88 -5.51
C PHE A 423 -10.82 4.31 -6.75
N ALA A 424 -11.60 5.40 -6.65
CA ALA A 424 -12.38 5.91 -7.78
C ALA A 424 -11.50 6.28 -8.99
N PHE A 425 -10.39 6.97 -8.75
CA PHE A 425 -9.45 7.31 -9.82
C PHE A 425 -8.71 6.08 -10.35
N ALA A 426 -8.38 5.09 -9.52
CA ALA A 426 -7.78 3.84 -9.97
C ALA A 426 -8.71 3.07 -10.93
N VAL A 427 -10.00 3.01 -10.65
CA VAL A 427 -11.01 2.44 -11.57
C VAL A 427 -11.05 3.21 -12.90
N LEU A 428 -11.01 4.55 -12.85
CA LEU A 428 -10.96 5.36 -14.06
C LEU A 428 -9.66 5.16 -14.86
N VAL A 429 -8.51 4.95 -14.21
CA VAL A 429 -7.24 4.60 -14.86
C VAL A 429 -7.41 3.31 -15.67
N VAL A 430 -7.94 2.26 -15.06
CA VAL A 430 -8.14 0.96 -15.72
C VAL A 430 -9.16 1.09 -16.86
N ALA A 431 -10.31 1.72 -16.62
CA ALA A 431 -11.35 1.91 -17.63
C ALA A 431 -10.83 2.74 -18.82
N GLY A 432 -10.11 3.82 -18.56
CA GLY A 432 -9.51 4.66 -19.60
C GLY A 432 -8.45 3.92 -20.42
N LEU A 433 -7.61 3.12 -19.76
CA LEU A 433 -6.61 2.29 -20.42
C LEU A 433 -7.25 1.24 -21.33
N LEU A 434 -8.22 0.48 -20.81
CA LEU A 434 -8.93 -0.54 -21.59
C LEU A 434 -9.65 0.09 -22.80
N THR A 435 -10.33 1.22 -22.60
CA THR A 435 -10.98 1.96 -23.70
C THR A 435 -9.97 2.39 -24.76
N SER A 436 -8.81 2.89 -24.34
CA SER A 436 -7.74 3.32 -25.24
C SER A 436 -7.07 2.17 -26.00
N LEU A 437 -7.03 0.97 -25.40
CA LEU A 437 -6.36 -0.20 -25.96
C LEU A 437 -7.28 -0.94 -26.94
N PHE A 438 -8.53 -1.19 -26.55
CA PHE A 438 -9.43 -2.06 -27.32
C PHE A 438 -10.29 -1.37 -28.37
N ILE A 439 -10.36 -0.04 -28.38
CA ILE A 439 -11.13 0.69 -29.40
C ILE A 439 -10.19 1.17 -30.51
N PRO A 440 -10.24 0.58 -31.71
CA PRO A 440 -9.42 1.02 -32.82
C PRO A 440 -9.93 2.35 -33.38
N ARG A 441 -9.03 3.28 -33.70
CA ARG A 441 -9.36 4.50 -34.43
C ARG A 441 -9.05 4.30 -35.89
N ARG A 442 -10.10 4.30 -36.73
CA ARG A 442 -10.05 4.00 -38.16
C ARG A 442 -10.50 5.16 -38.99
N ARG A 443 -9.89 5.31 -40.14
CA ARG A 443 -10.35 6.11 -41.28
C ARG A 443 -10.58 5.21 -42.46
N ILE A 444 -11.68 5.45 -43.18
CA ILE A 444 -11.97 4.80 -44.45
C ILE A 444 -12.29 5.90 -45.48
N TRP A 445 -11.73 5.73 -46.65
CA TRP A 445 -11.95 6.60 -47.78
C TRP A 445 -12.52 5.81 -48.93
N VAL A 446 -13.46 6.44 -49.66
CA VAL A 446 -13.96 5.98 -50.96
C VAL A 446 -13.82 7.14 -51.95
N LYS A 447 -13.19 6.88 -53.09
CA LYS A 447 -12.95 7.88 -54.11
C LYS A 447 -13.43 7.36 -55.45
N ALA A 448 -14.26 8.12 -56.16
CA ALA A 448 -14.70 7.79 -57.49
C ALA A 448 -13.81 8.47 -58.54
N ILE A 449 -13.35 7.68 -59.52
CA ILE A 449 -12.55 8.14 -60.67
C ILE A 449 -13.35 7.88 -61.92
N ARG A 450 -13.66 8.92 -62.69
CA ARG A 450 -14.39 8.84 -63.95
C ARG A 450 -13.45 8.47 -65.07
N GLY A 451 -13.73 7.35 -65.74
CA GLY A 451 -13.05 6.95 -66.96
C GLY A 451 -13.49 7.76 -68.21
N THR A 452 -12.69 7.79 -69.22
CA THR A 452 -12.99 8.45 -70.51
C THR A 452 -14.08 7.76 -71.30
N ASP A 453 -14.39 6.52 -70.95
CA ASP A 453 -15.42 5.65 -71.55
C ASP A 453 -16.77 5.71 -70.78
N GLY A 454 -16.86 6.59 -69.75
CA GLY A 454 -18.07 6.74 -68.92
C GLY A 454 -18.15 5.73 -67.79
N SER A 455 -17.17 4.83 -67.62
CA SER A 455 -17.06 3.99 -66.45
C SER A 455 -16.65 4.77 -65.22
N VAL A 456 -16.98 4.27 -64.03
CA VAL A 456 -16.56 4.84 -62.74
C VAL A 456 -15.81 3.76 -61.98
N THR A 457 -14.53 4.06 -61.66
CA THR A 457 -13.72 3.20 -60.76
C THR A 457 -13.79 3.76 -59.35
N LEU A 458 -14.22 2.94 -58.39
CA LEU A 458 -14.25 3.25 -56.98
C LEU A 458 -13.01 2.72 -56.32
N GLU A 459 -12.20 3.59 -55.70
CA GLU A 459 -11.05 3.25 -54.90
C GLU A 459 -11.42 3.27 -53.41
N TYR A 460 -11.07 2.24 -52.69
CA TYR A 460 -11.26 2.09 -51.24
C TYR A 460 -9.89 1.95 -50.56
N ALA A 461 -9.75 2.57 -49.41
CA ALA A 461 -8.58 2.38 -48.59
C ALA A 461 -8.85 2.75 -47.11
N GLY A 462 -8.05 2.20 -46.23
CA GLY A 462 -8.12 2.46 -44.80
C GLY A 462 -6.83 3.00 -44.19
N LEU A 463 -6.93 3.59 -43.03
CA LEU A 463 -5.82 3.95 -42.18
C LEU A 463 -6.23 3.77 -40.71
N ALA A 464 -5.49 2.98 -39.96
CA ALA A 464 -5.62 2.90 -38.51
C ALA A 464 -4.59 3.77 -37.81
N ARG A 465 -4.95 4.25 -36.64
CA ARG A 465 -3.96 4.86 -35.74
C ARG A 465 -3.41 3.80 -34.79
N GLY A 466 -2.21 3.34 -35.04
CA GLY A 466 -1.57 2.20 -34.38
C GLY A 466 -1.86 0.88 -35.11
N ASP A 467 -1.40 -0.20 -34.54
CA ASP A 467 -1.56 -1.54 -35.11
C ASP A 467 -3.04 -1.99 -35.06
N ASP A 468 -3.59 -2.36 -36.21
CA ASP A 468 -4.97 -2.85 -36.34
C ASP A 468 -5.04 -3.97 -37.39
N PRO A 469 -4.80 -5.22 -36.99
CA PRO A 469 -4.72 -6.35 -37.90
C PRO A 469 -6.03 -6.66 -38.62
N THR A 470 -7.12 -6.02 -38.24
CA THR A 470 -8.44 -6.20 -38.85
C THR A 470 -8.85 -5.08 -39.80
N LEU A 471 -7.95 -4.11 -40.07
CA LEU A 471 -8.26 -2.96 -40.92
C LEU A 471 -8.53 -3.37 -42.37
N GLU A 472 -7.65 -4.20 -42.97
CA GLU A 472 -7.79 -4.66 -44.34
C GLU A 472 -9.12 -5.40 -44.55
N ALA A 473 -9.45 -6.33 -43.65
CA ALA A 473 -10.72 -7.03 -43.69
C ALA A 473 -11.92 -6.09 -43.54
N ALA A 474 -11.82 -5.05 -42.74
CA ALA A 474 -12.90 -4.07 -42.56
C ALA A 474 -13.07 -3.20 -43.79
N VAL A 475 -12.03 -2.86 -44.53
CA VAL A 475 -12.13 -2.11 -45.81
C VAL A 475 -12.73 -3.00 -46.90
N ALA A 476 -12.29 -4.27 -47.00
CA ALA A 476 -12.84 -5.23 -47.95
C ALA A 476 -14.36 -5.50 -47.73
N ASP A 477 -14.73 -5.80 -46.46
CA ASP A 477 -16.15 -5.97 -46.06
C ASP A 477 -16.99 -4.73 -46.41
N PHE A 478 -16.43 -3.55 -46.18
CA PHE A 478 -17.12 -2.32 -46.56
C PHE A 478 -17.26 -2.18 -48.08
N ALA A 479 -16.21 -2.46 -48.89
CA ALA A 479 -16.23 -2.39 -50.34
C ALA A 479 -17.27 -3.37 -50.91
N ASP A 480 -17.37 -4.57 -50.39
CA ASP A 480 -18.34 -5.60 -50.81
C ASP A 480 -19.79 -5.15 -50.48
N LYS A 481 -20.07 -4.71 -49.26
CA LYS A 481 -21.36 -4.15 -48.86
C LYS A 481 -21.79 -2.93 -49.71
N HIS A 482 -20.83 -2.10 -50.09
CA HIS A 482 -21.07 -0.96 -50.94
C HIS A 482 -21.41 -1.42 -52.38
N SER A 483 -20.65 -2.39 -52.91
CA SER A 483 -20.93 -2.98 -54.24
C SER A 483 -22.32 -3.62 -54.30
N ASP A 484 -22.69 -4.41 -53.29
CA ASP A 484 -24.04 -4.99 -53.19
C ASP A 484 -25.15 -3.92 -53.21
N ARG A 485 -24.89 -2.82 -52.50
CA ARG A 485 -25.88 -1.71 -52.43
C ARG A 485 -26.02 -0.96 -53.76
N LEU A 486 -24.98 -0.94 -54.58
CA LEU A 486 -24.96 -0.38 -55.91
C LEU A 486 -25.51 -1.36 -56.97
N GLY A 487 -25.85 -2.61 -56.57
CA GLY A 487 -26.36 -3.62 -57.49
C GLY A 487 -25.25 -4.26 -58.37
N LEU A 488 -23.99 -4.16 -57.96
CA LEU A 488 -22.86 -4.76 -58.64
C LEU A 488 -22.79 -6.26 -58.28
N LYS A 489 -22.68 -7.13 -59.26
CA LYS A 489 -22.36 -8.54 -59.03
C LYS A 489 -20.88 -8.60 -58.65
N VAL A 490 -20.58 -8.93 -57.44
CA VAL A 490 -19.21 -9.31 -57.00
C VAL A 490 -18.97 -10.70 -57.56
N GLU A 491 -18.13 -10.82 -58.59
CA GLU A 491 -17.63 -12.14 -58.97
C GLU A 491 -16.75 -12.66 -57.83
N PRO A 492 -16.93 -13.92 -57.40
CA PRO A 492 -16.26 -14.51 -56.23
C PRO A 492 -14.73 -14.64 -56.38
#